data_6df5fad7a643dc389b2489a61e847fff
#
_entry.id   6df5fad7a643dc389b2489a61e847fff
#
_cell.length_a   1.000
_cell.length_b   1.000
_cell.length_c   1.000
_cell.angle_alpha   90.00
_cell.angle_beta   90.00
_cell.angle_gamma   90.00
#
_symmetry.space_group_name_H-M   'P 1'
#
loop_
_entity.id
_entity.type
_entity.pdbx_description
1 polymer ?
#
loop_
_entity_poly.entity_id
_entity_poly.type
_entity_poly.pdbx_seq_one_letter_code
_entity_poly.pdbx_strand_id
1 'polypeptide(L)'
;MTKKDSALHSQYIIDGIRYDATPAELLSECMKDGNFPLQTGQRFDDIIDESTDPPVTSFRYDSANDLEYIEKCSREAGKERFFRLLYPQAFTRQRVAKALTDRIWNKGHFRLGNLDLWAKWSWNIRPLGNMAAFYQSVEAASSYIFDLGVKLNDYIFEETDSESNLEFYAWLPDREADNSDEGQDEISLKDSPFQSRHPWISEERCASKFRPDASDWLIYIPFDTCSYRIGGSLLAQTQGHNGGIGPHIQDPDYFIDCYEVVRELVEDGIVIAGATVSDGGLATAAASMCGQCGARLDLSGLMASYQETDRTRLLFSEIPGVLIQINDNDYDYLDSQLLLQDVAYYSVGHPDPESTGISFKESRRADVAGILASLLEQASEGED
;
A
#
# COMPACT_ATOMS: atom_id res chain seq x y z
N MET A 1 -7.92 1.13 -38.47
CA MET A 1 -7.40 0.85 -37.13
C MET A 1 -6.17 1.71 -36.93
N THR A 2 -6.24 2.69 -36.06
CA THR A 2 -5.08 3.48 -35.70
C THR A 2 -4.15 2.63 -34.81
N LYS A 3 -2.84 2.83 -34.88
CA LYS A 3 -1.85 2.09 -34.06
C LYS A 3 -2.18 2.09 -32.56
N LYS A 4 -2.97 3.06 -32.08
CA LYS A 4 -3.42 3.19 -30.68
C LYS A 4 -4.28 2.01 -30.19
N ASP A 5 -5.03 1.36 -31.08
CA ASP A 5 -5.95 0.28 -30.71
C ASP A 5 -5.26 -1.10 -30.62
N SER A 6 -4.03 -1.25 -31.14
CA SER A 6 -3.40 -2.56 -31.25
C SER A 6 -2.98 -3.14 -29.89
N ALA A 7 -2.51 -2.32 -28.95
CA ALA A 7 -2.08 -2.78 -27.63
C ALA A 7 -3.24 -3.36 -26.80
N LEU A 8 -4.40 -2.70 -26.83
CA LEU A 8 -5.59 -3.11 -26.10
C LEU A 8 -6.31 -4.32 -26.72
N HIS A 9 -6.29 -4.44 -28.04
CA HIS A 9 -7.09 -5.44 -28.78
C HIS A 9 -6.28 -6.57 -29.41
N SER A 10 -4.99 -6.68 -29.09
CA SER A 10 -4.14 -7.78 -29.55
C SER A 10 -4.14 -8.92 -28.53
N GLN A 11 -4.05 -10.16 -29.03
CA GLN A 11 -3.75 -11.31 -28.20
C GLN A 11 -2.26 -11.34 -27.89
N TYR A 12 -1.92 -11.76 -26.68
CA TYR A 12 -0.55 -11.78 -26.18
C TYR A 12 -0.01 -13.20 -26.10
N ILE A 13 1.28 -13.34 -26.37
CA ILE A 13 2.08 -14.54 -26.09
C ILE A 13 3.24 -14.09 -25.23
N ILE A 14 3.29 -14.52 -23.99
CA ILE A 14 4.31 -14.15 -23.01
C ILE A 14 4.96 -15.44 -22.53
N ASP A 15 6.28 -15.54 -22.62
CA ASP A 15 7.06 -16.72 -22.26
C ASP A 15 6.56 -18.03 -22.90
N GLY A 16 6.02 -17.93 -24.12
CA GLY A 16 5.48 -19.05 -24.88
C GLY A 16 4.04 -19.45 -24.53
N ILE A 17 3.42 -18.81 -23.56
CA ILE A 17 2.03 -19.00 -23.15
C ILE A 17 1.15 -18.01 -23.91
N ARG A 18 0.12 -18.51 -24.58
CA ARG A 18 -0.86 -17.70 -25.29
C ARG A 18 -2.01 -17.34 -24.35
N TYR A 19 -2.32 -16.06 -24.26
CA TYR A 19 -3.44 -15.53 -23.52
C TYR A 19 -4.61 -15.28 -24.48
N ASP A 20 -5.76 -15.85 -24.19
CA ASP A 20 -6.94 -15.79 -25.06
C ASP A 20 -7.66 -14.44 -24.93
N ALA A 21 -7.72 -13.87 -23.73
CA ALA A 21 -8.34 -12.56 -23.51
C ALA A 21 -7.38 -11.43 -23.88
N THR A 22 -7.92 -10.41 -24.54
CA THR A 22 -7.20 -9.14 -24.77
C THR A 22 -7.28 -8.21 -23.56
N PRO A 23 -6.36 -7.24 -23.39
CA PRO A 23 -6.46 -6.24 -22.32
C PRO A 23 -7.82 -5.51 -22.28
N ALA A 24 -8.37 -5.15 -23.44
CA ALA A 24 -9.68 -4.49 -23.53
C ALA A 24 -10.83 -5.40 -23.03
N GLU A 25 -10.78 -6.68 -23.30
CA GLU A 25 -11.76 -7.65 -22.79
C GLU A 25 -11.66 -7.78 -21.27
N LEU A 26 -10.45 -7.91 -20.70
CA LEU A 26 -10.23 -7.97 -19.26
C LEU A 26 -10.79 -6.73 -18.55
N LEU A 27 -10.47 -5.53 -19.05
CA LEU A 27 -10.96 -4.28 -18.47
C LEU A 27 -12.48 -4.14 -18.62
N SER A 28 -13.04 -4.57 -19.76
CA SER A 28 -14.49 -4.49 -19.98
C SER A 28 -15.29 -5.36 -19.02
N GLU A 29 -14.74 -6.47 -18.53
CA GLU A 29 -15.41 -7.31 -17.54
C GLU A 29 -15.53 -6.59 -16.19
N CYS A 30 -14.52 -5.84 -15.76
CA CYS A 30 -14.55 -5.06 -14.52
C CYS A 30 -15.48 -3.84 -14.58
N MET A 31 -15.94 -3.46 -15.78
CA MET A 31 -16.87 -2.33 -15.99
C MET A 31 -18.35 -2.75 -15.92
N LYS A 32 -18.63 -4.05 -15.93
CA LYS A 32 -20.00 -4.56 -15.91
C LYS A 32 -20.48 -4.82 -14.49
N ASP A 33 -21.74 -4.60 -14.21
CA ASP A 33 -22.34 -4.92 -12.93
C ASP A 33 -22.54 -6.46 -12.79
N GLY A 34 -22.06 -7.03 -11.69
CA GLY A 34 -22.35 -8.41 -11.29
C GLY A 34 -21.71 -9.52 -12.12
N ASN A 35 -20.56 -9.28 -12.73
CA ASN A 35 -19.90 -10.25 -13.58
C ASN A 35 -18.85 -11.11 -12.91
N PHE A 36 -18.71 -12.32 -13.46
CA PHE A 36 -17.62 -13.25 -13.15
C PHE A 36 -16.41 -12.91 -14.02
N PRO A 37 -15.17 -13.05 -13.48
CA PRO A 37 -13.97 -12.81 -14.28
C PRO A 37 -13.95 -13.73 -15.48
N LEU A 38 -13.46 -13.24 -16.59
CA LEU A 38 -13.06 -14.13 -17.68
C LEU A 38 -12.07 -15.14 -17.09
N GLN A 39 -12.39 -16.43 -17.23
CA GLN A 39 -11.42 -17.48 -16.91
C GLN A 39 -10.28 -17.34 -17.96
N THR A 40 -9.36 -16.44 -17.67
CA THR A 40 -8.06 -16.49 -18.29
C THR A 40 -7.43 -17.78 -17.81
N GLY A 41 -6.97 -18.62 -18.69
CA GLY A 41 -6.29 -19.87 -18.32
C GLY A 41 -5.31 -19.67 -17.15
N GLN A 42 -4.25 -20.36 -17.04
CA GLN A 42 -3.28 -20.25 -15.97
C GLN A 42 -2.95 -18.77 -15.67
N ARG A 43 -3.31 -18.28 -14.48
CA ARG A 43 -2.95 -16.92 -14.00
C ARG A 43 -1.43 -16.88 -13.79
N PHE A 44 -0.81 -15.71 -14.00
CA PHE A 44 0.63 -15.53 -13.69
C PHE A 44 0.92 -15.84 -12.22
N ASP A 45 0.00 -15.54 -11.32
CA ASP A 45 0.10 -15.81 -9.88
C ASP A 45 0.22 -17.32 -9.57
N ASP A 46 -0.33 -18.21 -10.41
CA ASP A 46 -0.21 -19.66 -10.26
C ASP A 46 1.19 -20.19 -10.62
N ILE A 47 2.05 -19.36 -11.17
CA ILE A 47 3.40 -19.74 -11.66
C ILE A 47 4.50 -19.32 -10.69
N ILE A 48 4.20 -18.46 -9.72
CA ILE A 48 5.20 -18.01 -8.73
C ILE A 48 5.43 -19.14 -7.73
N ASP A 49 6.42 -19.97 -8.04
CA ASP A 49 6.99 -20.89 -7.07
C ASP A 49 7.83 -20.07 -6.07
N GLU A 50 7.26 -19.76 -4.91
CA GLU A 50 7.95 -19.06 -3.82
C GLU A 50 9.22 -19.81 -3.35
N SER A 51 9.36 -21.09 -3.72
CA SER A 51 10.53 -21.93 -3.38
C SER A 51 11.75 -21.65 -4.25
N THR A 52 11.57 -21.05 -5.41
CA THR A 52 12.66 -20.66 -6.30
C THR A 52 13.05 -19.20 -6.04
N ASP A 53 13.83 -18.98 -4.99
CA ASP A 53 14.56 -17.71 -4.88
C ASP A 53 15.36 -17.51 -6.17
N PRO A 54 15.09 -16.47 -6.98
CA PRO A 54 15.98 -16.16 -8.10
C PRO A 54 17.38 -15.98 -7.54
N PRO A 55 18.45 -16.29 -8.31
CA PRO A 55 19.81 -16.12 -7.83
C PRO A 55 20.01 -14.68 -7.43
N VAL A 56 19.88 -14.45 -6.14
CA VAL A 56 19.91 -13.15 -5.52
C VAL A 56 21.35 -12.68 -5.62
N THR A 57 21.60 -11.68 -6.45
CA THR A 57 22.59 -10.69 -6.09
C THR A 57 22.01 -10.01 -4.85
N SER A 58 22.21 -10.64 -3.69
CA SER A 58 21.60 -10.23 -2.44
C SER A 58 22.23 -8.93 -1.99
N PHE A 59 21.68 -7.81 -2.41
CA PHE A 59 21.97 -6.56 -1.76
C PHE A 59 21.43 -6.68 -0.33
N ARG A 60 22.30 -6.57 0.65
CA ARG A 60 21.91 -6.52 2.05
C ARG A 60 21.76 -5.06 2.45
N TYR A 61 20.57 -4.70 2.86
CA TYR A 61 20.35 -3.43 3.51
C TYR A 61 20.96 -3.46 4.90
N ASP A 62 21.55 -2.33 5.30
CA ASP A 62 22.07 -2.17 6.65
C ASP A 62 21.09 -1.34 7.46
N SER A 63 20.47 -1.95 8.46
CA SER A 63 19.51 -1.29 9.33
C SER A 63 20.09 -0.11 10.13
N ALA A 64 21.43 0.01 10.22
CA ALA A 64 22.07 1.20 10.76
C ALA A 64 21.81 2.46 9.90
N ASN A 65 21.50 2.28 8.62
CA ASN A 65 21.23 3.35 7.66
C ASN A 65 19.73 3.65 7.48
N ASP A 66 18.83 3.03 8.26
CA ASP A 66 17.39 3.19 8.07
C ASP A 66 16.95 4.67 8.05
N LEU A 67 17.52 5.52 8.90
CA LEU A 67 17.19 6.95 8.92
C LEU A 67 17.60 7.66 7.62
N GLU A 68 18.75 7.32 7.05
CA GLU A 68 19.18 7.84 5.75
C GLU A 68 18.26 7.34 4.62
N TYR A 69 17.84 6.07 4.69
CA TYR A 69 16.88 5.49 3.75
C TYR A 69 15.53 6.18 3.83
N ILE A 70 15.02 6.47 5.04
CA ILE A 70 13.80 7.23 5.26
C ILE A 70 13.90 8.61 4.61
N GLU A 71 14.98 9.33 4.83
CA GLU A 71 15.18 10.67 4.26
C GLU A 71 15.20 10.63 2.72
N LYS A 72 15.89 9.65 2.12
CA LYS A 72 15.93 9.47 0.66
C LYS A 72 14.55 9.12 0.10
N CYS A 73 13.88 8.14 0.68
CA CYS A 73 12.55 7.74 0.23
C CYS A 73 11.53 8.87 0.39
N SER A 74 11.54 9.60 1.49
CA SER A 74 10.62 10.71 1.72
C SER A 74 10.78 11.85 0.71
N ARG A 75 12.01 12.10 0.23
CA ARG A 75 12.26 13.09 -0.84
C ARG A 75 11.71 12.64 -2.20
N GLU A 76 11.63 11.35 -2.44
CA GLU A 76 11.19 10.78 -3.72
C GLU A 76 9.69 10.41 -3.71
N ALA A 77 9.10 10.10 -2.56
CA ALA A 77 7.72 9.62 -2.45
C ALA A 77 6.65 10.59 -2.97
N GLY A 78 6.93 11.91 -2.94
CA GLY A 78 6.02 12.93 -3.47
C GLY A 78 6.18 13.22 -4.96
N LYS A 79 7.12 12.53 -5.64
CA LYS A 79 7.37 12.73 -7.06
C LYS A 79 6.59 11.72 -7.89
N GLU A 80 6.43 12.03 -9.18
CA GLU A 80 5.87 11.09 -10.14
C GLU A 80 6.69 9.80 -10.13
N ARG A 81 6.01 8.68 -9.93
CA ARG A 81 6.65 7.36 -9.85
C ARG A 81 6.33 6.55 -11.09
N PHE A 82 7.37 6.26 -11.86
CA PHE A 82 7.24 5.46 -13.06
C PHE A 82 6.93 4.00 -12.75
N PHE A 83 6.26 3.36 -13.70
CA PHE A 83 5.83 1.97 -13.57
C PHE A 83 7.02 1.00 -13.46
N ARG A 84 6.89 0.01 -12.58
CA ARG A 84 7.92 -1.01 -12.34
C ARG A 84 7.72 -2.20 -13.27
N LEU A 85 8.33 -2.15 -14.44
CA LEU A 85 8.19 -3.16 -15.49
C LEU A 85 8.60 -4.59 -15.06
N LEU A 86 9.45 -4.73 -14.05
CA LEU A 86 9.86 -6.05 -13.50
C LEU A 86 8.90 -6.57 -12.40
N TYR A 87 7.96 -5.73 -11.94
CA TYR A 87 7.02 -6.07 -10.87
C TYR A 87 5.61 -5.60 -11.23
N PRO A 88 5.10 -5.97 -12.42
CA PRO A 88 3.88 -5.39 -12.94
C PRO A 88 2.65 -5.68 -12.07
N GLN A 89 2.52 -6.91 -11.57
CA GLN A 89 1.37 -7.29 -10.74
C GLN A 89 1.41 -6.58 -9.38
N ALA A 90 2.52 -6.68 -8.65
CA ALA A 90 2.67 -6.06 -7.34
C ALA A 90 2.45 -4.55 -7.40
N PHE A 91 3.11 -3.88 -8.35
CA PHE A 91 2.97 -2.43 -8.51
C PHE A 91 1.54 -2.01 -8.84
N THR A 92 0.85 -2.76 -9.72
CA THR A 92 -0.54 -2.47 -10.09
C THR A 92 -1.48 -2.63 -8.91
N ARG A 93 -1.39 -3.74 -8.16
CA ARG A 93 -2.23 -3.98 -6.98
C ARG A 93 -1.98 -2.96 -5.89
N GLN A 94 -0.72 -2.56 -5.66
CA GLN A 94 -0.38 -1.45 -4.75
C GLN A 94 -1.07 -0.14 -5.16
N ARG A 95 -1.12 0.18 -6.46
CA ARG A 95 -1.78 1.39 -6.97
C ARG A 95 -3.29 1.36 -6.80
N VAL A 96 -3.92 0.20 -7.05
CA VAL A 96 -5.36 0.00 -6.78
C VAL A 96 -5.63 0.16 -5.29
N ALA A 97 -4.92 -0.57 -4.44
CA ALA A 97 -5.06 -0.53 -2.99
C ALA A 97 -4.88 0.91 -2.45
N LYS A 98 -3.83 1.62 -2.90
CA LYS A 98 -3.59 3.00 -2.51
C LYS A 98 -4.76 3.92 -2.87
N ALA A 99 -5.25 3.84 -4.11
CA ALA A 99 -6.34 4.70 -4.57
C ALA A 99 -7.61 4.53 -3.73
N LEU A 100 -7.91 3.30 -3.31
CA LEU A 100 -9.03 2.98 -2.44
C LEU A 100 -8.78 3.48 -1.01
N THR A 101 -7.64 3.12 -0.42
CA THR A 101 -7.30 3.46 0.97
C THR A 101 -7.21 4.98 1.19
N ASP A 102 -6.74 5.74 0.21
CA ASP A 102 -6.69 7.21 0.29
C ASP A 102 -8.08 7.85 0.49
N ARG A 103 -9.19 7.15 0.18
CA ARG A 103 -10.55 7.64 0.43
C ARG A 103 -10.97 7.61 1.89
N ILE A 104 -10.40 6.72 2.69
CA ILE A 104 -10.73 6.56 4.11
C ILE A 104 -10.54 7.89 4.89
N TRP A 105 -9.54 8.67 4.51
CA TRP A 105 -9.15 9.90 5.22
C TRP A 105 -10.08 11.09 4.98
N ASN A 106 -11.02 10.97 4.04
CA ASN A 106 -11.88 12.06 3.62
C ASN A 106 -13.24 12.05 4.35
N LYS A 107 -13.87 13.21 4.47
CA LYS A 107 -15.26 13.31 4.94
C LYS A 107 -16.19 12.68 3.91
N GLY A 108 -16.99 11.74 4.35
CA GLY A 108 -17.92 10.96 3.54
C GLY A 108 -18.11 9.57 4.12
N HIS A 109 -18.88 8.75 3.43
CA HIS A 109 -19.12 7.37 3.79
C HIS A 109 -18.67 6.47 2.63
N PHE A 110 -17.39 6.12 2.65
CA PHE A 110 -16.70 5.46 1.54
C PHE A 110 -16.63 3.95 1.75
N ARG A 111 -17.77 3.25 1.82
CA ARG A 111 -17.76 1.77 1.79
C ARG A 111 -17.13 1.28 0.51
N LEU A 112 -16.29 0.25 0.61
CA LEU A 112 -15.52 -0.26 -0.52
C LEU A 112 -16.41 -0.62 -1.71
N GLY A 113 -17.50 -1.37 -1.48
CA GLY A 113 -18.45 -1.76 -2.53
C GLY A 113 -19.24 -0.63 -3.17
N ASN A 114 -19.14 0.60 -2.66
CA ASN A 114 -19.77 1.79 -3.25
C ASN A 114 -18.82 2.64 -4.09
N LEU A 115 -17.52 2.32 -4.04
CA LEU A 115 -16.50 3.06 -4.78
C LEU A 115 -16.41 2.56 -6.23
N ASP A 116 -16.23 3.51 -7.13
CA ASP A 116 -15.82 3.25 -8.51
C ASP A 116 -14.37 3.65 -8.70
N LEU A 117 -13.68 2.96 -9.61
CA LEU A 117 -12.30 3.25 -10.00
C LEU A 117 -12.23 3.82 -11.41
N TRP A 118 -11.30 4.72 -11.60
CA TRP A 118 -10.80 5.15 -12.89
C TRP A 118 -9.34 4.74 -13.02
N ALA A 119 -8.93 4.32 -14.21
CA ALA A 119 -7.56 3.89 -14.46
C ALA A 119 -6.95 4.65 -15.64
N LYS A 120 -5.64 4.96 -15.57
CA LYS A 120 -4.90 5.54 -16.68
C LYS A 120 -3.57 4.84 -16.83
N TRP A 121 -3.38 4.21 -17.99
CA TRP A 121 -2.10 3.69 -18.46
C TRP A 121 -1.48 4.67 -19.45
N SER A 122 -0.37 5.31 -19.08
CA SER A 122 0.51 6.05 -19.97
C SER A 122 1.69 5.14 -20.30
N TRP A 123 1.72 4.56 -21.50
CA TRP A 123 2.58 3.40 -21.74
C TRP A 123 3.55 3.58 -22.90
N ASN A 124 4.83 3.26 -22.65
CA ASN A 124 5.84 3.20 -23.69
C ASN A 124 5.86 1.80 -24.30
N ILE A 125 5.33 1.68 -25.51
CA ILE A 125 5.19 0.39 -26.23
C ILE A 125 6.46 -0.06 -26.95
N ARG A 126 7.49 0.79 -27.04
CA ARG A 126 8.66 0.55 -27.90
C ARG A 126 9.69 -0.41 -27.31
N PRO A 127 10.06 -0.32 -26.02
CA PRO A 127 11.05 -1.22 -25.46
C PRO A 127 10.56 -2.66 -25.43
N LEU A 128 11.49 -3.60 -25.66
CA LEU A 128 11.21 -5.03 -25.54
C LEU A 128 10.76 -5.36 -24.12
N GLY A 129 9.72 -6.17 -23.99
CA GLY A 129 9.17 -6.58 -22.68
C GLY A 129 8.09 -5.64 -22.12
N ASN A 130 8.04 -4.36 -22.53
CA ASN A 130 7.05 -3.42 -22.00
C ASN A 130 5.61 -3.85 -22.28
N MET A 131 5.35 -4.49 -23.42
CA MET A 131 4.02 -4.97 -23.76
C MET A 131 3.60 -6.18 -22.91
N ALA A 132 4.55 -7.05 -22.53
CA ALA A 132 4.27 -8.12 -21.59
C ALA A 132 3.92 -7.55 -20.20
N ALA A 133 4.70 -6.59 -19.71
CA ALA A 133 4.41 -5.90 -18.44
C ALA A 133 3.06 -5.14 -18.49
N PHE A 134 2.68 -4.58 -19.63
CA PHE A 134 1.36 -3.97 -19.81
C PHE A 134 0.24 -4.99 -19.63
N TYR A 135 0.33 -6.14 -20.33
CA TYR A 135 -0.66 -7.20 -20.20
C TYR A 135 -0.79 -7.68 -18.75
N GLN A 136 0.34 -7.97 -18.09
CA GLN A 136 0.38 -8.40 -16.69
C GLN A 136 -0.19 -7.34 -15.72
N SER A 137 0.03 -6.05 -16.00
CA SER A 137 -0.57 -4.96 -15.25
C SER A 137 -2.10 -4.94 -15.41
N VAL A 138 -2.60 -5.07 -16.64
CA VAL A 138 -4.05 -5.08 -16.88
C VAL A 138 -4.71 -6.30 -16.26
N GLU A 139 -4.09 -7.47 -16.38
CA GLU A 139 -4.59 -8.72 -15.76
C GLU A 139 -4.64 -8.60 -14.23
N ALA A 140 -3.57 -8.11 -13.62
CA ALA A 140 -3.51 -7.89 -12.17
C ALA A 140 -4.54 -6.85 -11.68
N ALA A 141 -4.75 -5.77 -12.45
CA ALA A 141 -5.79 -4.80 -12.15
C ALA A 141 -7.17 -5.44 -12.23
N SER A 142 -7.45 -6.14 -13.33
CA SER A 142 -8.76 -6.76 -13.57
C SER A 142 -9.11 -7.78 -12.50
N SER A 143 -8.20 -8.71 -12.18
CA SER A 143 -8.44 -9.72 -11.15
C SER A 143 -8.64 -9.08 -9.77
N TYR A 144 -7.74 -8.16 -9.37
CA TYR A 144 -7.77 -7.58 -8.04
C TYR A 144 -8.99 -6.66 -7.81
N ILE A 145 -9.35 -5.83 -8.80
CA ILE A 145 -10.56 -4.98 -8.75
C ILE A 145 -11.81 -5.84 -8.63
N PHE A 146 -11.88 -6.94 -9.40
CA PHE A 146 -12.99 -7.88 -9.33
C PHE A 146 -13.08 -8.54 -7.94
N ASP A 147 -11.97 -9.08 -7.43
CA ASP A 147 -11.92 -9.77 -6.15
C ASP A 147 -12.25 -8.83 -4.96
N LEU A 148 -11.90 -7.54 -5.08
CA LEU A 148 -12.29 -6.50 -4.11
C LEU A 148 -13.77 -6.09 -4.20
N GLY A 149 -14.52 -6.56 -5.18
CA GLY A 149 -15.91 -6.18 -5.39
C GLY A 149 -16.10 -4.71 -5.79
N VAL A 150 -15.06 -4.06 -6.30
CA VAL A 150 -15.07 -2.65 -6.75
C VAL A 150 -15.28 -2.63 -8.27
N LYS A 151 -15.95 -1.59 -8.77
CA LYS A 151 -16.21 -1.41 -10.20
C LYS A 151 -15.16 -0.51 -10.84
N LEU A 152 -14.66 -0.90 -12.02
CA LEU A 152 -13.94 0.00 -12.89
C LEU A 152 -14.96 0.82 -13.71
N ASN A 153 -15.02 2.13 -13.51
CA ASN A 153 -15.96 2.98 -14.24
C ASN A 153 -15.50 3.24 -15.67
N ASP A 154 -14.24 3.59 -15.85
CA ASP A 154 -13.65 3.83 -17.16
C ASP A 154 -12.12 3.75 -17.09
N TYR A 155 -11.46 3.70 -18.24
CA TYR A 155 -10.01 3.72 -18.33
C TYR A 155 -9.52 4.52 -19.52
N ILE A 156 -8.29 5.03 -19.39
CA ILE A 156 -7.57 5.74 -20.47
C ILE A 156 -6.28 4.98 -20.78
N PHE A 157 -6.04 4.72 -22.04
CA PHE A 157 -4.75 4.22 -22.54
C PHE A 157 -4.12 5.26 -23.45
N GLU A 158 -2.92 5.70 -23.10
CA GLU A 158 -2.14 6.68 -23.87
C GLU A 158 -0.76 6.11 -24.18
N GLU A 159 -0.37 6.12 -25.46
CA GLU A 159 1.00 5.83 -25.84
C GLU A 159 1.91 7.01 -25.50
N THR A 160 3.05 6.74 -24.87
CA THR A 160 4.07 7.72 -24.55
C THR A 160 5.44 7.31 -25.06
N ASP A 161 6.30 8.29 -25.31
CA ASP A 161 7.72 8.07 -25.61
C ASP A 161 8.59 8.15 -24.34
N SER A 162 8.01 8.58 -23.21
CA SER A 162 8.65 8.61 -21.90
C SER A 162 8.53 7.26 -21.17
N GLU A 163 8.91 7.20 -19.91
CA GLU A 163 8.71 6.01 -19.08
C GLU A 163 7.23 5.73 -18.87
N SER A 164 6.89 4.45 -18.73
CA SER A 164 5.51 4.02 -18.48
C SER A 164 5.04 4.45 -17.08
N ASN A 165 3.78 4.82 -16.97
CA ASN A 165 3.13 5.17 -15.71
C ASN A 165 1.73 4.57 -15.60
N LEU A 166 1.26 4.36 -14.37
CA LEU A 166 -0.05 3.83 -14.05
C LEU A 166 -0.65 4.61 -12.88
N GLU A 167 -1.83 5.11 -13.09
CA GLU A 167 -2.59 5.87 -12.10
C GLU A 167 -3.98 5.26 -11.91
N PHE A 168 -4.42 5.16 -10.66
CA PHE A 168 -5.80 4.86 -10.30
C PHE A 168 -6.37 6.01 -9.48
N TYR A 169 -7.65 6.21 -9.65
CA TYR A 169 -8.43 7.18 -8.89
C TYR A 169 -9.73 6.54 -8.44
N ALA A 170 -9.98 6.52 -7.12
CA ALA A 170 -11.22 6.03 -6.55
C ALA A 170 -12.16 7.19 -6.23
N TRP A 171 -13.45 6.99 -6.48
CA TRP A 171 -14.46 8.01 -6.22
C TRP A 171 -15.78 7.37 -5.81
N LEU A 172 -16.66 8.15 -5.16
CA LEU A 172 -18.00 7.74 -4.82
C LEU A 172 -18.96 8.27 -5.90
N PRO A 173 -19.57 7.40 -6.73
CA PRO A 173 -20.55 7.86 -7.70
C PRO A 173 -21.80 8.37 -6.97
N ASP A 174 -22.35 9.50 -7.43
CA ASP A 174 -23.63 10.04 -6.93
C ASP A 174 -24.75 9.07 -7.29
N ARG A 175 -24.99 8.07 -6.44
CA ARG A 175 -26.06 7.08 -6.66
C ARG A 175 -27.44 7.62 -6.31
N GLU A 176 -27.56 8.70 -5.54
CA GLU A 176 -28.81 9.42 -5.28
C GLU A 176 -28.51 10.87 -4.92
N ALA A 177 -28.73 11.79 -5.85
CA ALA A 177 -29.00 13.15 -5.46
C ALA A 177 -30.37 13.14 -4.75
N ASP A 178 -30.37 12.90 -3.45
CA ASP A 178 -31.52 13.12 -2.62
C ASP A 178 -31.85 14.62 -2.74
N ASN A 179 -33.10 14.93 -3.10
CA ASN A 179 -33.64 16.25 -3.40
C ASN A 179 -33.52 17.20 -2.19
N SER A 180 -32.35 17.65 -1.86
CA SER A 180 -32.12 18.79 -0.96
C SER A 180 -31.34 19.85 -1.71
N ASP A 181 -32.16 20.79 -2.22
CA ASP A 181 -31.80 22.11 -2.69
C ASP A 181 -30.67 22.72 -1.84
N GLU A 182 -29.51 22.94 -2.47
CA GLU A 182 -28.68 24.14 -2.32
C GLU A 182 -27.38 23.96 -3.07
N GLY A 183 -27.34 24.51 -4.30
CA GLY A 183 -26.16 25.15 -4.88
C GLY A 183 -24.82 24.38 -4.90
N GLN A 184 -24.80 23.13 -5.39
CA GLN A 184 -23.57 22.50 -5.81
C GLN A 184 -23.54 22.49 -7.34
N ASP A 185 -22.50 23.10 -7.91
CA ASP A 185 -22.24 23.05 -9.35
C ASP A 185 -22.30 21.59 -9.81
N GLU A 186 -23.24 21.28 -10.71
CA GLU A 186 -23.38 19.99 -11.39
C GLU A 186 -22.05 19.66 -12.07
N ILE A 187 -21.20 18.88 -11.40
CA ILE A 187 -20.04 18.32 -12.05
C ILE A 187 -20.54 17.17 -12.91
N SER A 188 -20.54 17.42 -14.19
CA SER A 188 -20.97 16.46 -15.19
C SER A 188 -20.18 15.16 -15.04
N LEU A 189 -20.88 14.05 -14.80
CA LEU A 189 -20.36 12.66 -14.78
C LEU A 189 -19.56 12.24 -16.03
N LYS A 190 -19.33 13.15 -16.97
CA LYS A 190 -18.66 12.91 -18.25
C LYS A 190 -17.19 13.27 -18.25
N ASP A 191 -16.68 13.97 -17.23
CA ASP A 191 -15.31 14.42 -17.22
C ASP A 191 -14.44 13.47 -16.39
N SER A 192 -13.52 12.81 -17.07
CA SER A 192 -12.52 11.96 -16.42
C SER A 192 -11.77 12.72 -15.31
N PRO A 193 -11.57 12.14 -14.12
CA PRO A 193 -10.81 12.78 -13.04
C PRO A 193 -9.40 13.17 -13.45
N PHE A 194 -8.81 12.49 -14.45
CA PHE A 194 -7.50 12.82 -15.01
C PHE A 194 -7.51 14.06 -15.92
N GLN A 195 -8.68 14.54 -16.35
CA GLN A 195 -8.85 15.73 -17.19
C GLN A 195 -9.36 16.93 -16.39
N SER A 196 -9.87 16.71 -15.21
CA SER A 196 -10.39 17.75 -14.33
C SER A 196 -9.23 18.59 -13.77
N ARG A 197 -9.32 19.93 -13.94
CA ARG A 197 -8.37 20.88 -13.35
C ARG A 197 -8.58 21.06 -11.83
N HIS A 198 -9.64 20.52 -11.28
CA HIS A 198 -9.98 20.56 -9.87
C HIS A 198 -9.99 19.13 -9.34
N PRO A 199 -8.92 18.66 -8.68
CA PRO A 199 -9.02 17.45 -7.90
C PRO A 199 -10.14 17.66 -6.87
N TRP A 200 -10.99 16.67 -6.72
CA TRP A 200 -12.04 16.63 -5.70
C TRP A 200 -11.36 16.74 -4.33
N ILE A 201 -11.31 17.95 -3.78
CA ILE A 201 -10.82 18.19 -2.44
C ILE A 201 -12.00 17.94 -1.53
N SER A 202 -12.19 16.70 -1.10
CA SER A 202 -13.02 16.45 0.05
C SER A 202 -12.26 16.91 1.30
N GLU A 203 -12.96 17.49 2.26
CA GLU A 203 -12.34 17.83 3.54
C GLU A 203 -11.79 16.57 4.22
N GLU A 204 -10.64 16.68 4.85
CA GLU A 204 -10.06 15.59 5.64
C GLU A 204 -10.92 15.33 6.89
N ARG A 205 -11.13 14.05 7.23
CA ARG A 205 -11.87 13.64 8.42
C ARG A 205 -10.94 13.55 9.64
N CYS A 206 -9.73 13.08 9.45
CA CYS A 206 -8.70 13.05 10.48
C CYS A 206 -7.45 13.80 10.01
N ALA A 207 -6.54 14.13 10.93
CA ALA A 207 -5.32 14.85 10.60
C ALA A 207 -4.36 13.97 9.78
N SER A 208 -3.62 14.59 8.88
CA SER A 208 -2.52 13.96 8.14
C SER A 208 -1.16 14.06 8.86
N LYS A 209 -1.11 14.71 10.03
CA LYS A 209 0.09 14.91 10.85
C LYS A 209 -0.13 14.45 12.27
N PHE A 210 0.93 13.91 12.89
CA PHE A 210 0.88 13.48 14.28
C PHE A 210 0.47 14.62 15.22
N ARG A 211 -0.44 14.32 16.14
CA ARG A 211 -0.72 15.13 17.32
C ARG A 211 0.41 14.94 18.33
N PRO A 212 0.92 16.02 18.95
CA PRO A 212 2.05 15.94 19.88
C PRO A 212 1.62 15.48 21.29
N ASP A 213 1.13 14.25 21.39
CA ASP A 213 0.79 13.60 22.64
C ASP A 213 1.54 12.28 22.77
N ALA A 214 2.51 12.21 23.68
CA ALA A 214 3.37 11.03 23.86
C ALA A 214 2.62 9.82 24.45
N SER A 215 1.40 9.99 24.97
CA SER A 215 0.56 8.90 25.48
C SER A 215 -0.23 8.21 24.37
N ASP A 216 -0.41 8.85 23.21
CA ASP A 216 -1.09 8.27 22.07
C ASP A 216 -0.30 7.11 21.47
N TRP A 217 -1.03 6.17 20.87
CA TRP A 217 -0.45 5.02 20.18
C TRP A 217 -0.34 5.23 18.68
N LEU A 218 0.76 4.75 18.10
CA LEU A 218 0.92 4.59 16.66
C LEU A 218 0.67 3.12 16.31
N ILE A 219 -0.37 2.89 15.52
CA ILE A 219 -0.83 1.55 15.13
C ILE A 219 -0.63 1.37 13.64
N TYR A 220 0.05 0.31 13.25
CA TYR A 220 0.18 -0.13 11.87
C TYR A 220 -0.76 -1.31 11.61
N ILE A 221 -1.55 -1.22 10.55
CA ILE A 221 -2.47 -2.25 10.08
C ILE A 221 -2.12 -2.58 8.63
N PRO A 222 -1.44 -3.71 8.36
CA PRO A 222 -1.22 -4.18 6.99
C PRO A 222 -2.54 -4.70 6.41
N PHE A 223 -2.81 -4.41 5.13
CA PHE A 223 -4.02 -4.82 4.43
C PHE A 223 -3.80 -6.05 3.53
N ASP A 224 -2.70 -6.75 3.73
CA ASP A 224 -2.41 -8.02 3.05
C ASP A 224 -1.55 -8.89 3.97
N THR A 225 -1.70 -10.19 3.86
CA THR A 225 -1.00 -11.20 4.68
C THR A 225 0.34 -11.63 4.09
N CYS A 226 0.76 -11.04 2.97
CA CYS A 226 1.96 -11.42 2.24
C CYS A 226 3.26 -11.12 3.00
N SER A 227 4.32 -11.82 2.60
CA SER A 227 5.66 -11.64 3.18
C SER A 227 6.25 -10.27 2.86
N TYR A 228 6.98 -9.69 3.83
CA TYR A 228 7.69 -8.43 3.65
C TYR A 228 8.85 -8.58 2.67
N ARG A 229 8.71 -7.98 1.49
CA ARG A 229 9.67 -8.02 0.38
C ARG A 229 9.93 -6.61 -0.13
N ILE A 230 11.13 -6.33 -0.62
CA ILE A 230 11.56 -4.99 -1.03
C ILE A 230 11.70 -4.86 -2.57
N GLY A 231 11.49 -5.95 -3.31
CA GLY A 231 11.60 -5.91 -4.76
C GLY A 231 10.68 -4.86 -5.40
N GLY A 232 11.23 -4.00 -6.22
CA GLY A 232 10.52 -2.90 -6.87
C GLY A 232 10.14 -1.74 -5.95
N SER A 233 10.48 -1.77 -4.66
CA SER A 233 10.17 -0.69 -3.72
C SER A 233 10.90 0.61 -4.04
N LEU A 234 10.42 1.71 -3.48
CA LEU A 234 11.08 3.01 -3.59
C LEU A 234 12.48 2.98 -2.99
N LEU A 235 12.68 2.23 -1.89
CA LEU A 235 14.01 2.03 -1.33
C LEU A 235 14.96 1.40 -2.34
N ALA A 236 14.56 0.30 -2.97
CA ALA A 236 15.39 -0.37 -3.97
C ALA A 236 15.78 0.59 -5.10
N GLN A 237 14.83 1.42 -5.55
CA GLN A 237 15.09 2.44 -6.56
C GLN A 237 16.11 3.47 -6.12
N THR A 238 15.96 4.02 -4.92
CA THR A 238 16.88 5.06 -4.40
C THR A 238 18.30 4.52 -4.21
N GLN A 239 18.44 3.19 -4.08
CA GLN A 239 19.73 2.51 -4.02
C GLN A 239 20.23 2.02 -5.38
N GLY A 240 19.49 2.26 -6.48
CA GLY A 240 19.91 1.91 -7.84
C GLY A 240 19.83 0.44 -8.18
N HIS A 241 19.00 -0.34 -7.52
CA HIS A 241 18.82 -1.77 -7.81
C HIS A 241 17.34 -2.21 -7.71
N ASN A 242 17.05 -3.46 -8.05
CA ASN A 242 15.67 -3.97 -8.10
C ASN A 242 15.15 -4.47 -6.74
N GLY A 243 16.02 -4.75 -5.76
CA GLY A 243 15.63 -5.16 -4.41
C GLY A 243 15.26 -6.64 -4.24
N GLY A 244 15.39 -7.46 -5.27
CA GLY A 244 15.02 -8.89 -5.21
C GLY A 244 13.54 -9.14 -5.54
N ILE A 245 12.88 -10.00 -4.76
CA ILE A 245 11.47 -10.37 -4.96
C ILE A 245 10.58 -9.24 -4.41
N GLY A 246 9.51 -8.90 -5.14
CA GLY A 246 8.46 -7.97 -4.69
C GLY A 246 7.46 -8.63 -3.74
N PRO A 247 6.65 -7.85 -3.03
CA PRO A 247 5.55 -8.39 -2.21
C PRO A 247 4.50 -9.04 -3.13
N HIS A 248 3.96 -10.17 -2.70
CA HIS A 248 2.92 -10.89 -3.42
C HIS A 248 1.54 -10.52 -2.83
N ILE A 249 1.01 -9.38 -3.24
CA ILE A 249 -0.28 -8.86 -2.78
C ILE A 249 -1.39 -9.68 -3.44
N GLN A 250 -2.14 -10.48 -2.65
CA GLN A 250 -3.11 -11.43 -3.19
C GLN A 250 -4.29 -11.76 -2.27
N ASP A 251 -4.42 -11.09 -1.13
CA ASP A 251 -5.46 -11.38 -0.16
C ASP A 251 -6.56 -10.30 -0.18
N PRO A 252 -7.41 -10.28 -1.22
CA PRO A 252 -8.45 -9.25 -1.36
C PRO A 252 -9.52 -9.34 -0.28
N ASP A 253 -9.85 -10.53 0.23
CA ASP A 253 -10.83 -10.70 1.31
C ASP A 253 -10.32 -10.03 2.59
N TYR A 254 -9.06 -10.27 2.93
CA TYR A 254 -8.42 -9.63 4.07
C TYR A 254 -8.30 -8.11 3.89
N PHE A 255 -8.02 -7.64 2.67
CA PHE A 255 -8.04 -6.20 2.36
C PHE A 255 -9.40 -5.58 2.63
N ILE A 256 -10.50 -6.25 2.24
CA ILE A 256 -11.88 -5.76 2.45
C ILE A 256 -12.15 -5.61 3.96
N ASP A 257 -11.83 -6.62 4.76
CA ASP A 257 -12.04 -6.61 6.21
C ASP A 257 -11.23 -5.47 6.87
N CYS A 258 -9.96 -5.34 6.53
CA CYS A 258 -9.10 -4.26 7.02
C CYS A 258 -9.63 -2.88 6.62
N TYR A 259 -10.02 -2.72 5.35
CA TYR A 259 -10.53 -1.46 4.83
C TYR A 259 -11.78 -1.00 5.58
N GLU A 260 -12.77 -1.91 5.72
CA GLU A 260 -14.06 -1.56 6.32
C GLU A 260 -13.91 -1.24 7.82
N VAL A 261 -13.13 -2.02 8.58
CA VAL A 261 -12.94 -1.72 10.00
C VAL A 261 -12.17 -0.41 10.22
N VAL A 262 -11.13 -0.13 9.42
CA VAL A 262 -10.39 1.13 9.54
C VAL A 262 -11.26 2.32 9.14
N ARG A 263 -12.07 2.17 8.07
CA ARG A 263 -13.04 3.19 7.67
C ARG A 263 -14.02 3.53 8.82
N GLU A 264 -14.56 2.52 9.50
CA GLU A 264 -15.46 2.71 10.65
C GLU A 264 -14.74 3.44 11.80
N LEU A 265 -13.53 3.03 12.16
CA LEU A 265 -12.73 3.70 13.18
C LEU A 265 -12.48 5.19 12.87
N VAL A 266 -12.25 5.52 11.58
CA VAL A 266 -12.10 6.91 11.13
C VAL A 266 -13.43 7.66 11.19
N GLU A 267 -14.53 7.04 10.76
CA GLU A 267 -15.88 7.63 10.80
C GLU A 267 -16.36 7.91 12.23
N ASP A 268 -16.02 7.02 13.17
CA ASP A 268 -16.34 7.14 14.58
C ASP A 268 -15.44 8.15 15.33
N GLY A 269 -14.39 8.67 14.66
CA GLY A 269 -13.47 9.65 15.23
C GLY A 269 -12.46 9.07 16.22
N ILE A 270 -12.27 7.75 16.24
CA ILE A 270 -11.25 7.06 17.03
C ILE A 270 -9.85 7.38 16.50
N VAL A 271 -9.72 7.47 15.17
CA VAL A 271 -8.45 7.82 14.51
C VAL A 271 -8.25 9.32 14.55
N ILE A 272 -7.18 9.76 15.23
CA ILE A 272 -6.79 11.16 15.37
C ILE A 272 -6.05 11.66 14.13
N ALA A 273 -5.09 10.85 13.68
CA ALA A 273 -4.31 11.11 12.48
C ALA A 273 -4.03 9.80 11.75
N GLY A 274 -3.91 9.87 10.42
CA GLY A 274 -3.65 8.66 9.64
C GLY A 274 -2.97 8.94 8.30
N ALA A 275 -2.30 7.91 7.79
CA ALA A 275 -1.69 7.91 6.47
C ALA A 275 -1.77 6.52 5.84
N THR A 276 -1.95 6.49 4.52
CA THR A 276 -1.85 5.28 3.71
C THR A 276 -0.40 4.83 3.62
N VAL A 277 -0.15 3.56 3.91
CA VAL A 277 1.15 2.93 3.66
C VAL A 277 1.20 2.49 2.20
N SER A 278 2.14 3.06 1.45
CA SER A 278 2.31 2.82 0.01
C SER A 278 3.78 2.97 -0.40
N ASP A 279 4.10 3.93 -1.28
CA ASP A 279 5.47 4.17 -1.76
C ASP A 279 6.46 4.42 -0.61
N GLY A 280 7.48 3.59 -0.52
CA GLY A 280 8.48 3.63 0.55
C GLY A 280 8.03 3.03 1.88
N GLY A 281 6.88 2.34 1.91
CA GLY A 281 6.39 1.54 3.01
C GLY A 281 6.01 2.32 4.27
N LEU A 282 5.97 1.61 5.39
CA LEU A 282 5.66 2.16 6.72
C LEU A 282 6.58 3.34 7.10
N ALA A 283 7.85 3.25 6.74
CA ALA A 283 8.85 4.28 7.02
C ALA A 283 8.49 5.64 6.43
N THR A 284 8.07 5.64 5.16
CA THR A 284 7.70 6.87 4.45
C THR A 284 6.34 7.40 4.92
N ALA A 285 5.39 6.51 5.21
CA ALA A 285 4.12 6.90 5.81
C ALA A 285 4.34 7.59 7.17
N ALA A 286 5.15 7.01 8.07
CA ALA A 286 5.49 7.62 9.34
C ALA A 286 6.20 8.97 9.18
N ALA A 287 7.18 9.06 8.27
CA ALA A 287 7.88 10.31 7.99
C ALA A 287 6.93 11.39 7.43
N SER A 288 5.96 11.00 6.60
CA SER A 288 4.97 11.92 6.06
C SER A 288 4.06 12.51 7.13
N MET A 289 3.79 11.77 8.20
CA MET A 289 2.98 12.22 9.35
C MET A 289 3.78 13.10 10.32
N CYS A 290 5.09 13.10 10.27
CA CYS A 290 5.91 14.01 11.06
C CYS A 290 5.67 15.48 10.63
N GLY A 291 5.76 16.39 11.60
CA GLY A 291 5.57 17.84 11.40
C GLY A 291 6.12 18.61 12.57
N GLN A 292 5.24 19.13 13.44
CA GLN A 292 5.64 19.74 14.71
C GLN A 292 6.04 18.67 15.76
N CYS A 293 5.67 17.43 15.52
CA CYS A 293 5.93 16.27 16.33
C CYS A 293 6.54 15.18 15.45
N GLY A 294 7.50 14.43 15.99
CA GLY A 294 8.08 13.25 15.37
C GLY A 294 7.44 11.96 15.88
N ALA A 295 8.13 10.86 15.67
CA ALA A 295 7.70 9.54 16.15
C ALA A 295 8.87 8.71 16.68
N ARG A 296 8.63 8.00 17.80
CA ARG A 296 9.54 6.98 18.32
C ARG A 296 8.98 5.61 18.01
N LEU A 297 9.58 4.93 17.04
CA LEU A 297 9.10 3.64 16.56
C LEU A 297 9.72 2.48 17.35
N ASP A 298 8.89 1.50 17.67
CA ASP A 298 9.25 0.20 18.24
C ASP A 298 8.66 -0.91 17.38
N LEU A 299 9.48 -1.54 16.56
CA LEU A 299 9.05 -2.59 15.65
C LEU A 299 9.22 -4.01 16.21
N SER A 300 9.57 -4.14 17.50
CA SER A 300 9.86 -5.45 18.11
C SER A 300 8.68 -6.42 18.03
N GLY A 301 7.45 -5.93 18.24
CA GLY A 301 6.23 -6.73 18.11
C GLY A 301 6.00 -7.21 16.66
N LEU A 302 6.13 -6.32 15.70
CA LEU A 302 6.00 -6.62 14.28
C LEU A 302 7.08 -7.61 13.82
N MET A 303 8.34 -7.40 14.21
CA MET A 303 9.46 -8.31 13.92
C MET A 303 9.21 -9.71 14.49
N ALA A 304 8.70 -9.80 15.71
CA ALA A 304 8.42 -11.08 16.34
C ALA A 304 7.27 -11.84 15.64
N SER A 305 6.20 -11.14 15.25
CA SER A 305 5.03 -11.75 14.60
C SER A 305 5.37 -12.35 13.24
N TYR A 306 6.21 -11.68 12.45
CA TYR A 306 6.64 -12.17 11.15
C TYR A 306 7.93 -12.99 11.18
N GLN A 307 8.50 -13.21 12.36
CA GLN A 307 9.83 -13.86 12.52
C GLN A 307 10.90 -13.19 11.64
N GLU A 308 10.74 -11.89 11.36
CA GLU A 308 11.67 -11.14 10.53
C GLU A 308 12.75 -10.49 11.41
N THR A 309 13.98 -10.68 11.01
CA THR A 309 15.15 -10.12 11.72
C THR A 309 15.67 -8.84 11.08
N ASP A 310 15.26 -8.57 9.84
CA ASP A 310 15.64 -7.39 9.08
C ASP A 310 14.56 -6.29 9.22
N ARG A 311 14.80 -5.34 10.13
CA ARG A 311 13.91 -4.20 10.36
C ARG A 311 13.69 -3.38 9.08
N THR A 312 14.69 -3.27 8.23
CA THR A 312 14.61 -2.52 6.96
C THR A 312 13.53 -3.10 6.05
N ARG A 313 13.36 -4.43 6.01
CA ARG A 313 12.28 -5.04 5.23
C ARG A 313 10.91 -4.63 5.71
N LEU A 314 10.68 -4.63 7.02
CA LEU A 314 9.40 -4.24 7.61
C LEU A 314 9.08 -2.76 7.37
N LEU A 315 10.10 -1.92 7.41
CA LEU A 315 9.96 -0.48 7.20
C LEU A 315 9.62 -0.11 5.76
N PHE A 316 10.24 -0.78 4.79
CA PHE A 316 10.24 -0.33 3.40
C PHE A 316 9.54 -1.28 2.43
N SER A 317 8.99 -2.39 2.90
CA SER A 317 8.07 -3.19 2.09
C SER A 317 6.81 -2.37 1.82
N GLU A 318 6.40 -2.35 0.56
CA GLU A 318 5.26 -1.56 0.11
C GLU A 318 3.98 -2.42 0.12
N ILE A 319 3.74 -3.13 1.24
CA ILE A 319 2.48 -3.81 1.49
C ILE A 319 1.41 -2.75 1.74
N PRO A 320 0.24 -2.81 1.07
CA PRO A 320 -0.87 -1.92 1.36
C PRO A 320 -1.25 -1.94 2.83
N GLY A 321 -1.61 -0.80 3.38
CA GLY A 321 -2.01 -0.70 4.77
C GLY A 321 -2.15 0.74 5.23
N VAL A 322 -2.28 0.93 6.54
CA VAL A 322 -2.40 2.24 7.16
C VAL A 322 -1.53 2.36 8.41
N LEU A 323 -1.06 3.57 8.64
CA LEU A 323 -0.50 3.99 9.92
C LEU A 323 -1.46 5.00 10.54
N ILE A 324 -1.95 4.72 11.75
CA ILE A 324 -2.90 5.57 12.45
C ILE A 324 -2.38 5.95 13.83
N GLN A 325 -2.81 7.12 14.31
CA GLN A 325 -2.64 7.58 15.68
C GLN A 325 -3.98 7.54 16.38
N ILE A 326 -4.03 6.94 17.56
CA ILE A 326 -5.21 6.86 18.42
C ILE A 326 -4.88 7.33 19.82
N ASN A 327 -5.90 7.74 20.59
CA ASN A 327 -5.74 8.04 22.00
C ASN A 327 -5.56 6.76 22.82
N ASP A 328 -4.79 6.84 23.90
CA ASP A 328 -4.59 5.71 24.82
C ASP A 328 -5.92 5.17 25.39
N ASN A 329 -6.89 6.04 25.65
CA ASN A 329 -8.21 5.63 26.15
C ASN A 329 -9.04 4.82 25.13
N ASP A 330 -8.74 4.93 23.85
CA ASP A 330 -9.48 4.26 22.77
C ASP A 330 -8.81 2.94 22.35
N TYR A 331 -7.67 2.59 23.00
CA TYR A 331 -6.90 1.39 22.63
C TYR A 331 -7.71 0.10 22.79
N ASP A 332 -8.41 -0.08 23.93
CA ASP A 332 -9.21 -1.28 24.17
C ASP A 332 -10.39 -1.39 23.19
N TYR A 333 -10.96 -0.24 22.77
CA TYR A 333 -12.02 -0.22 21.77
C TYR A 333 -11.48 -0.65 20.41
N LEU A 334 -10.36 -0.08 19.97
CA LEU A 334 -9.70 -0.45 18.73
C LEU A 334 -9.34 -1.95 18.71
N ASP A 335 -8.72 -2.45 19.79
CA ASP A 335 -8.36 -3.87 19.92
C ASP A 335 -9.60 -4.76 19.74
N SER A 336 -10.71 -4.41 20.38
CA SER A 336 -11.96 -5.17 20.28
C SER A 336 -12.52 -5.18 18.86
N GLN A 337 -12.47 -4.05 18.13
CA GLN A 337 -12.99 -3.95 16.77
C GLN A 337 -12.13 -4.77 15.78
N LEU A 338 -10.81 -4.64 15.86
CA LEU A 338 -9.90 -5.38 14.98
C LEU A 338 -9.92 -6.89 15.25
N LEU A 339 -10.00 -7.29 16.53
CA LEU A 339 -10.10 -8.70 16.90
C LEU A 339 -11.41 -9.34 16.42
N LEU A 340 -12.53 -8.61 16.45
CA LEU A 340 -13.82 -9.12 15.96
C LEU A 340 -13.83 -9.41 14.46
N GLN A 341 -12.99 -8.71 13.69
CA GLN A 341 -12.86 -8.87 12.24
C GLN A 341 -11.64 -9.75 11.86
N ASP A 342 -10.94 -10.34 12.84
CA ASP A 342 -9.71 -11.13 12.63
C ASP A 342 -8.61 -10.33 11.90
N VAL A 343 -8.54 -9.01 12.15
CA VAL A 343 -7.58 -8.10 11.54
C VAL A 343 -6.35 -7.95 12.43
N ALA A 344 -5.18 -8.29 11.90
CA ALA A 344 -3.91 -8.10 12.59
C ALA A 344 -3.49 -6.63 12.61
N TYR A 345 -3.04 -6.18 13.77
CA TYR A 345 -2.51 -4.83 13.94
C TYR A 345 -1.28 -4.85 14.86
N TYR A 346 -0.47 -3.80 14.76
CA TYR A 346 0.78 -3.71 15.50
C TYR A 346 0.95 -2.32 16.10
N SER A 347 1.13 -2.26 17.42
CA SER A 347 1.57 -1.04 18.09
C SER A 347 3.04 -0.81 17.73
N VAL A 348 3.30 0.17 16.88
CA VAL A 348 4.65 0.43 16.36
C VAL A 348 5.34 1.63 17.00
N GLY A 349 4.76 2.21 18.05
CA GLY A 349 5.39 3.27 18.82
C GLY A 349 4.44 4.35 19.33
N HIS A 350 5.03 5.52 19.58
CA HIS A 350 4.33 6.69 20.08
C HIS A 350 4.80 7.97 19.38
N PRO A 351 3.97 9.01 19.33
CA PRO A 351 4.42 10.34 18.93
C PRO A 351 5.54 10.83 19.86
N ASP A 352 6.47 11.59 19.29
CA ASP A 352 7.58 12.18 20.06
C ASP A 352 7.52 13.72 19.96
N PRO A 353 6.90 14.39 20.97
CA PRO A 353 6.77 15.85 20.97
C PRO A 353 8.11 16.60 21.07
N GLU A 354 9.17 15.93 21.50
CA GLU A 354 10.50 16.53 21.66
C GLU A 354 11.33 16.47 20.36
N SER A 355 10.83 15.75 19.35
CA SER A 355 11.48 15.55 18.04
C SER A 355 10.56 15.98 16.91
N THR A 356 11.12 16.25 15.74
CA THR A 356 10.36 16.49 14.50
C THR A 356 10.56 15.38 13.46
N GLY A 357 11.36 14.38 13.79
CA GLY A 357 11.70 13.27 12.90
C GLY A 357 11.40 11.90 13.52
N ILE A 358 11.80 10.87 12.81
CA ILE A 358 11.66 9.49 13.27
C ILE A 358 12.89 9.11 14.11
N SER A 359 12.65 8.45 15.21
CA SER A 359 13.64 7.75 16.01
C SER A 359 13.20 6.30 16.25
N PHE A 360 14.16 5.43 16.53
CA PHE A 360 13.86 4.04 16.86
C PHE A 360 14.15 3.80 18.34
N LYS A 361 13.28 3.05 18.99
CA LYS A 361 13.58 2.52 20.31
C LYS A 361 14.80 1.62 20.21
N GLU A 362 15.86 1.95 20.94
CA GLU A 362 17.03 1.10 21.02
C GLU A 362 16.58 -0.27 21.57
N SER A 363 16.76 -1.31 20.77
CA SER A 363 16.69 -2.67 21.29
C SER A 363 17.85 -2.77 22.29
N ARG A 364 17.54 -2.65 23.59
CA ARG A 364 18.46 -3.14 24.60
C ARG A 364 18.61 -4.62 24.32
N ARG A 365 19.66 -5.01 23.60
CA ARG A 365 20.18 -6.36 23.71
C ARG A 365 20.34 -6.54 25.19
N ALA A 366 19.47 -7.35 25.82
CA ALA A 366 19.71 -7.77 27.17
C ALA A 366 21.15 -8.26 27.17
N ASP A 367 22.03 -7.60 27.89
CA ASP A 367 23.40 -8.06 28.05
C ASP A 367 23.31 -9.34 28.88
N VAL A 368 22.91 -10.41 28.18
CA VAL A 368 22.74 -11.74 28.76
C VAL A 368 24.05 -12.18 29.42
N ALA A 369 25.19 -11.73 28.86
CA ALA A 369 26.50 -11.96 29.44
C ALA A 369 26.67 -11.17 30.73
N GLY A 370 26.24 -9.91 30.79
CA GLY A 370 26.28 -9.09 32.00
C GLY A 370 25.30 -9.59 33.05
N ILE A 371 24.08 -10.01 32.66
CA ILE A 371 23.11 -10.60 33.60
C ILE A 371 23.62 -11.95 34.14
N LEU A 372 24.19 -12.82 33.30
CA LEU A 372 24.79 -14.08 33.72
C LEU A 372 26.03 -13.85 34.63
N ALA A 373 26.86 -12.86 34.33
CA ALA A 373 27.99 -12.48 35.17
C ALA A 373 27.53 -12.02 36.54
N SER A 374 26.52 -11.13 36.62
CA SER A 374 25.97 -10.66 37.91
C SER A 374 25.29 -11.77 38.72
N LEU A 375 24.62 -12.73 38.06
CA LEU A 375 24.03 -13.90 38.73
C LEU A 375 25.11 -14.87 39.25
N LEU A 376 26.22 -15.05 38.53
CA LEU A 376 27.34 -15.86 38.97
C LEU A 376 28.08 -15.21 40.13
N GLU A 377 28.26 -13.88 40.15
CA GLU A 377 28.83 -13.14 41.29
C GLU A 377 27.94 -13.28 42.56
N GLN A 378 26.61 -13.11 42.38
CA GLN A 378 25.70 -13.32 43.51
C GLN A 378 25.66 -14.76 44.04
N ALA A 379 25.84 -15.76 43.18
CA ALA A 379 25.92 -17.15 43.59
C ALA A 379 27.24 -17.46 44.34
N SER A 380 28.33 -16.78 44.00
CA SER A 380 29.63 -16.95 44.63
C SER A 380 29.75 -16.24 46.01
N GLU A 381 28.97 -15.18 46.23
CA GLU A 381 28.91 -14.46 47.54
C GLU A 381 27.99 -15.14 48.58
N GLY A 382 27.21 -16.15 48.16
CA GLY A 382 26.30 -16.89 49.02
C GLY A 382 26.85 -18.20 49.63
N GLU A 383 28.12 -18.55 49.34
CA GLU A 383 28.78 -19.79 49.81
C GLU A 383 29.85 -19.54 50.91
N ASP A 384 29.93 -18.35 51.53
CA ASP A 384 30.82 -18.11 52.70
C ASP A 384 30.05 -18.07 54.02
#